data_caf0e12927d37048d7cd4c74182f2c0f
#
_entry.id   caf0e12927d37048d7cd4c74182f2c0f
#
_cell.length_a   1.000
_cell.length_b   1.000
_cell.length_c   1.000
_cell.angle_alpha   90.00
_cell.angle_beta   90.00
_cell.angle_gamma   90.00
#
_symmetry.space_group_name_H-M   'P 1'
#
loop_
_entity.id
_entity.type
_entity.pdbx_description
1 polymer ?
#
loop_
_entity_poly.entity_id
_entity_poly.type
_entity_poly.pdbx_seq_one_letter_code
_entity_poly.pdbx_strand_id
1 'polypeptide(L)' 'MIRALKNDTTEQKRTHLIYLKKQHRDLDNGIITAYKMRTEDNVVSKLKLKKLYLKEEITKLEEEISLEK' A
#
# COMPACT_ATOMS: atom_id res chain seq x y z
N MET A 1 -10.62 1.18 28.75
CA MET A 1 -9.72 2.16 28.13
C MET A 1 -8.58 1.50 27.41
N ILE A 2 -7.76 0.77 28.15
CA ILE A 2 -6.59 0.13 27.57
C ILE A 2 -6.97 -0.88 26.50
N ARG A 3 -8.04 -1.60 26.72
CA ARG A 3 -8.54 -2.57 25.73
C ARG A 3 -8.96 -1.90 24.44
N ALA A 4 -9.65 -0.77 24.58
CA ALA A 4 -10.10 -0.01 23.42
C ALA A 4 -8.93 0.45 22.57
N LEU A 5 -7.86 0.91 23.23
CA LEU A 5 -6.66 1.35 22.53
C LEU A 5 -6.03 0.20 21.74
N LYS A 6 -5.98 -0.98 22.33
CA LYS A 6 -5.40 -2.13 21.65
C LYS A 6 -6.23 -2.53 20.44
N ASN A 7 -7.54 -2.56 20.61
CA ASN A 7 -8.43 -2.87 19.50
C ASN A 7 -8.36 -1.80 18.41
N ASP A 8 -8.31 -0.55 18.85
CA ASP A 8 -8.19 0.58 17.93
C ASP A 8 -6.94 0.47 17.08
N THR A 9 -5.83 0.05 17.68
CA THR A 9 -4.58 -0.12 16.97
C THR A 9 -4.70 -1.15 15.86
N THR A 10 -5.33 -2.28 16.15
CA THR A 10 -5.52 -3.33 15.14
C THR A 10 -6.45 -2.85 14.03
N GLU A 11 -7.53 -2.17 14.38
CA GLU A 11 -8.45 -1.63 13.39
C GLU A 11 -7.79 -0.56 12.54
N GLN A 12 -6.97 0.29 13.15
CA GLN A 12 -6.23 1.31 12.42
C GLN A 12 -5.28 0.66 11.41
N LYS A 13 -4.62 -0.41 11.80
CA LYS A 13 -3.73 -1.13 10.89
C LYS A 13 -4.49 -1.73 9.73
N ARG A 14 -5.66 -2.31 9.99
CA ARG A 14 -6.49 -2.87 8.92
C ARG A 14 -6.99 -1.80 7.98
N THR A 15 -7.43 -0.68 8.52
CA THR A 15 -7.88 0.45 7.71
C THR A 15 -6.74 0.98 6.86
N HIS A 16 -5.57 1.10 7.46
CA HIS A 16 -4.37 1.54 6.75
C HIS A 16 -4.00 0.57 5.63
N LEU A 17 -4.13 -0.72 5.92
CA LEU A 17 -3.84 -1.76 4.92
C LEU A 17 -4.77 -1.66 3.72
N ILE A 18 -6.06 -1.45 3.96
CA ILE A 18 -7.02 -1.26 2.88
C ILE A 18 -6.65 -0.06 2.03
N TYR A 19 -6.26 1.02 2.67
CA TYR A 19 -5.84 2.24 2.00
C TYR A 19 -4.60 1.99 1.14
N LEU A 20 -3.60 1.30 1.69
CA LEU A 20 -2.38 0.99 0.95
C LEU A 20 -2.65 0.09 -0.25
N LYS A 21 -3.52 -0.90 -0.09
CA LYS A 21 -3.89 -1.79 -1.19
C LYS A 21 -4.58 -1.03 -2.31
N LYS A 22 -5.44 -0.09 -1.94
CA LYS A 22 -6.10 0.76 -2.93
C LYS A 22 -5.08 1.61 -3.68
N GLN A 23 -4.15 2.20 -2.97
CA GLN A 23 -3.10 3.01 -3.57
C GLN A 23 -2.21 2.20 -4.50
N HIS A 24 -1.90 0.97 -4.09
CA HIS A 24 -1.11 0.07 -4.92
C HIS A 24 -1.82 -0.23 -6.23
N ARG A 25 -3.13 -0.47 -6.17
CA ARG A 25 -3.94 -0.71 -7.36
C ARG A 25 -3.98 0.53 -8.25
N ASP A 26 -4.16 1.70 -7.65
CA ASP A 26 -4.20 2.95 -8.41
C ASP A 26 -2.88 3.20 -9.12
N LEU A 27 -1.76 2.93 -8.45
CA LEU A 27 -0.44 3.05 -9.06
C LEU A 27 -0.25 2.08 -10.21
N ASP A 28 -0.74 0.86 -10.04
CA ASP A 28 -0.65 -0.16 -11.07
C ASP A 28 -1.38 0.31 -12.34
N ASN A 29 -2.58 0.84 -12.16
CA ASN A 29 -3.36 1.40 -13.26
C ASN A 29 -2.66 2.60 -13.87
N GLY A 30 -2.05 3.44 -13.04
CA GLY A 30 -1.29 4.58 -13.51
C GLY A 30 -0.10 4.18 -14.37
N ILE A 31 0.59 3.12 -13.98
CA ILE A 31 1.72 2.61 -14.74
C ILE A 31 1.26 2.10 -16.11
N ILE A 32 0.16 1.36 -16.14
CA ILE A 32 -0.40 0.86 -17.39
C ILE A 32 -0.77 2.02 -18.32
N THR A 33 -1.41 3.04 -17.76
CA THR A 33 -1.79 4.23 -18.50
C THR A 33 -0.56 4.96 -19.04
N ALA A 34 0.47 5.08 -18.21
CA ALA A 34 1.72 5.73 -18.60
C ALA A 34 2.38 5.03 -19.79
N TYR A 35 2.36 3.70 -19.79
CA TYR A 35 2.88 2.95 -20.93
C TYR A 35 2.08 3.21 -22.21
N LYS A 36 0.76 3.23 -22.07
CA LYS A 36 -0.11 3.47 -23.22
C LYS A 36 0.08 4.87 -23.81
N MET A 37 0.37 5.83 -22.95
CA MET A 37 0.57 7.22 -23.36
C MET A 37 2.02 7.53 -23.76
N ARG A 38 2.88 6.51 -23.72
CA ARG A 38 4.31 6.66 -24.03
C ARG A 38 4.98 7.71 -23.16
N THR A 39 4.68 7.64 -21.88
CA THR A 39 5.30 8.52 -20.89
C THR A 39 6.79 8.22 -20.79
N GLU A 40 7.58 9.24 -20.46
CA GLU A 40 9.01 9.09 -20.31
C GLU A 40 9.39 8.00 -19.31
N ASP A 41 10.49 7.31 -19.59
CA ASP A 41 10.98 6.23 -18.74
C ASP A 41 11.22 6.67 -17.31
N ASN A 42 11.67 7.90 -17.11
CA ASN A 42 11.89 8.45 -15.77
C ASN A 42 10.64 8.41 -14.91
N VAL A 43 9.51 8.81 -15.50
CA VAL A 43 8.24 8.87 -14.80
C VAL A 43 7.77 7.46 -14.47
N VAL A 44 7.87 6.55 -15.45
CA VAL A 44 7.48 5.16 -15.26
C VAL A 44 8.33 4.51 -14.18
N SER A 45 9.63 4.76 -14.18
CA SER A 45 10.54 4.21 -13.17
C SER A 45 10.17 4.68 -11.77
N LYS A 46 9.82 5.96 -11.62
CA LYS A 46 9.41 6.50 -10.33
C LYS A 46 8.11 5.87 -9.85
N LEU A 47 7.17 5.66 -10.76
CA LEU A 47 5.90 5.02 -10.42
C LEU A 47 6.12 3.57 -9.97
N LYS A 48 6.99 2.85 -10.66
CA LYS A 48 7.33 1.48 -10.30
C LYS A 48 7.97 1.42 -8.92
N LEU A 49 8.82 2.38 -8.62
CA LEU A 49 9.49 2.45 -7.33
C LEU A 49 8.49 2.70 -6.20
N LYS A 50 7.54 3.61 -6.42
CA LYS A 50 6.47 3.86 -5.46
C LYS A 50 5.63 2.61 -5.22
N LYS A 51 5.34 1.88 -6.30
CA LYS A 51 4.58 0.64 -6.22
C LYS A 51 5.32 -0.39 -5.36
N LEU A 52 6.62 -0.48 -5.54
CA LEU A 52 7.45 -1.38 -4.75
C LEU A 52 7.41 -1.04 -3.26
N TYR A 53 7.55 0.23 -2.93
CA TYR A 53 7.47 0.67 -1.53
C TYR A 53 6.12 0.35 -0.92
N LEU A 54 5.04 0.58 -1.66
CA LEU A 54 3.71 0.27 -1.17
C LEU A 54 3.55 -1.22 -0.92
N LYS A 55 4.06 -2.03 -1.82
CA LYS A 55 4.00 -3.48 -1.66
C LYS A 55 4.74 -3.93 -0.40
N GLU A 56 5.92 -3.36 -0.16
CA GLU A 56 6.68 -3.68 1.04
C GLU A 56 5.94 -3.30 2.30
N GLU A 57 5.33 -2.12 2.32
CA GLU A 57 4.55 -1.68 3.46
C GLU A 57 3.33 -2.54 3.69
N ILE A 58 2.66 -2.94 2.61
CA ILE A 58 1.51 -3.83 2.70
C ILE A 58 1.91 -5.16 3.33
N THR A 59 2.99 -5.76 2.84
CA THR A 59 3.47 -7.04 3.36
C THR A 59 3.82 -6.93 4.84
N LYS A 60 4.52 -5.87 5.20
CA LYS A 60 4.94 -5.62 6.56
C LYS A 60 3.73 -5.48 7.49
N LEU A 61 2.74 -4.72 7.05
CA LEU A 61 1.54 -4.48 7.83
C LEU A 61 0.69 -5.76 7.97
N GLU A 62 0.62 -6.55 6.92
CA GLU A 62 -0.07 -7.83 6.96
C GLU A 62 0.58 -8.76 7.97
N GLU A 63 1.90 -8.78 8.02
CA GLU A 63 2.62 -9.57 9.00
C GLU A 63 2.33 -9.11 10.42
N GLU A 64 2.32 -7.80 10.65
CA GLU A 64 2.02 -7.24 11.96
C GLU A 64 0.62 -7.62 12.43
N ILE A 65 -0.35 -7.52 11.53
CA ILE A 65 -1.74 -7.88 11.86
C ILE A 65 -1.84 -9.36 12.17
N SER A 66 -1.15 -10.19 11.42
CA SER A 66 -1.14 -11.63 11.63
C SER A 66 -0.57 -12.00 13.00
N LEU A 67 0.44 -11.28 13.44
CA LEU A 67 1.08 -11.54 14.73
C LEU A 67 0.23 -11.13 15.93
N GLU A 68 -0.75 -10.28 15.70
CA GLU A 68 -1.59 -9.75 16.77
C GLU A 68 -2.77 -10.64 17.13
N LYS A 69 -2.85 -11.81 16.61
CA LYS A 69 -3.95 -12.74 16.89
C LYS A 69 -4.01 -13.21 18.33
#